data_d7ad956ca89b6afb51f6e3f8184555df
#
_entry.id   d7ad956ca89b6afb51f6e3f8184555df
#
_cell.length_a   1.000
_cell.length_b   1.000
_cell.length_c   1.000
_cell.angle_alpha   90.00
_cell.angle_beta   90.00
_cell.angle_gamma   90.00
#
_symmetry.space_group_name_H-M   'P 1'
#
loop_
_entity.id
_entity.type
_entity.pdbx_description
1 polymer ?
#
loop_
_entity_poly.entity_id
_entity_poly.type
_entity_poly.pdbx_seq_one_letter_code
_entity_poly.pdbx_strand_id
1 'polypeptide(L)'
;MKVRIGIDVGGTFTDAVAIDNETFEVVGSVKVPTTHTAAEGVAAGIVQVLHKVMDQCEIKPEDVIFIAHGTTQATNALLEGDVAPVGIITLGSGLQGAKSKGDTTMGDIELSEGKYLRSYNEYVDTNAPDLDGSIRAAIRKLQEQGAQTFVAAEAFSVDDPKNENRVVEICGEMGLPATATNEISKLYGLKIRTRTAVINASIMPKMLDAATMTDQSIKNADIKSPLMVMRCDGGVMTVDEVRSRPILTILSGPAAGVAGALMYEKLTDGLFFEVGGTSTDISCVKDGKVMIKYAEVGGHKTYLNSLD
;
A
#
# COMPACT_ATOMS: atom_id res chain seq x y z
N MET A 1 -11.89 -25.60 17.64
CA MET A 1 -12.51 -24.89 16.49
C MET A 1 -11.41 -24.08 15.82
N LYS A 2 -11.24 -24.19 14.50
CA LYS A 2 -10.27 -23.36 13.78
C LYS A 2 -10.96 -22.11 13.29
N VAL A 3 -10.32 -20.95 13.49
CA VAL A 3 -10.92 -19.65 13.21
C VAL A 3 -10.06 -18.79 12.30
N ARG A 4 -10.71 -17.92 11.54
CA ARG A 4 -10.12 -16.80 10.82
C ARG A 4 -10.52 -15.52 11.53
N ILE A 5 -9.61 -14.55 11.64
CA ILE A 5 -9.89 -13.25 12.24
C ILE A 5 -9.68 -12.17 11.20
N GLY A 6 -10.71 -11.37 10.96
CA GLY A 6 -10.64 -10.12 10.19
C GLY A 6 -10.51 -8.94 11.14
N ILE A 7 -9.61 -8.00 10.84
CA ILE A 7 -9.44 -6.76 11.59
C ILE A 7 -9.58 -5.60 10.63
N ASP A 8 -10.43 -4.64 10.96
CA ASP A 8 -10.52 -3.36 10.24
C ASP A 8 -10.05 -2.21 11.12
N VAL A 9 -9.10 -1.44 10.62
CA VAL A 9 -8.56 -0.26 11.30
C VAL A 9 -9.05 0.99 10.60
N GLY A 10 -10.19 1.48 11.10
CA GLY A 10 -10.75 2.75 10.67
C GLY A 10 -10.14 3.95 11.41
N GLY A 11 -10.49 5.15 10.99
CA GLY A 11 -10.03 6.39 11.62
C GLY A 11 -10.53 6.58 13.05
N THR A 12 -11.68 6.02 13.41
CA THR A 12 -12.32 6.21 14.72
C THR A 12 -12.30 4.94 15.57
N PHE A 13 -12.58 3.80 14.97
CA PHE A 13 -12.66 2.51 15.64
C PHE A 13 -11.83 1.46 14.90
N THR A 14 -11.35 0.49 15.69
CA THR A 14 -10.75 -0.74 15.21
C THR A 14 -11.69 -1.87 15.57
N ASP A 15 -12.10 -2.63 14.57
CA ASP A 15 -13.05 -3.73 14.67
C ASP A 15 -12.33 -5.08 14.44
N ALA A 16 -12.74 -6.13 15.14
CA ALA A 16 -12.35 -7.50 14.85
C ALA A 16 -13.55 -8.42 14.81
N VAL A 17 -13.52 -9.35 13.85
CA VAL A 17 -14.54 -10.40 13.68
C VAL A 17 -13.83 -11.75 13.59
N ALA A 18 -14.26 -12.72 14.42
CA ALA A 18 -13.86 -14.11 14.33
C ALA A 18 -14.89 -14.92 13.56
N ILE A 19 -14.43 -15.71 12.60
CA ILE A 19 -15.27 -16.56 11.73
C ILE A 19 -14.78 -18.00 11.85
N ASP A 20 -15.71 -18.95 12.03
CA ASP A 20 -15.38 -20.37 11.95
C ASP A 20 -14.88 -20.75 10.56
N ASN A 21 -13.76 -21.47 10.51
CA ASN A 21 -13.10 -21.80 9.24
C ASN A 21 -13.87 -22.79 8.36
N GLU A 22 -14.75 -23.61 8.94
CA GLU A 22 -15.50 -24.66 8.23
C GLU A 22 -16.89 -24.19 7.82
N THR A 23 -17.59 -23.52 8.73
CA THR A 23 -18.98 -23.07 8.49
C THR A 23 -19.08 -21.68 7.90
N PHE A 24 -18.01 -20.87 8.05
CA PHE A 24 -17.97 -19.43 7.73
C PHE A 24 -18.97 -18.59 8.53
N GLU A 25 -19.51 -19.13 9.62
CA GLU A 25 -20.37 -18.36 10.52
C GLU A 25 -19.56 -17.44 11.42
N VAL A 26 -20.14 -16.28 11.77
CA VAL A 26 -19.55 -15.35 12.70
C VAL A 26 -19.59 -15.94 14.11
N VAL A 27 -18.43 -16.16 14.71
CA VAL A 27 -18.27 -16.64 16.09
C VAL A 27 -18.44 -15.50 17.07
N GLY A 28 -17.93 -14.33 16.74
CA GLY A 28 -18.08 -13.13 17.53
C GLY A 28 -17.37 -11.92 16.93
N SER A 29 -17.64 -10.75 17.48
CA SER A 29 -17.03 -9.49 17.05
C SER A 29 -16.78 -8.57 18.23
N VAL A 30 -15.74 -7.74 18.11
CA VAL A 30 -15.34 -6.72 19.11
C VAL A 30 -14.97 -5.43 18.38
N LYS A 31 -15.29 -4.30 19.01
CA LYS A 31 -14.93 -2.95 18.58
C LYS A 31 -14.20 -2.22 19.71
N VAL A 32 -13.11 -1.52 19.35
CA VAL A 32 -12.37 -0.63 20.26
C VAL A 32 -12.08 0.71 19.57
N PRO A 33 -11.88 1.81 20.32
CA PRO A 33 -11.38 3.05 19.72
C PRO A 33 -10.01 2.85 19.07
N THR A 34 -9.78 3.47 17.91
CA THR A 34 -8.46 3.42 17.24
C THR A 34 -7.44 4.22 18.03
N THR A 35 -6.25 3.63 18.25
CA THR A 35 -5.19 4.17 19.10
C THR A 35 -4.17 4.98 18.30
N HIS A 36 -4.52 6.22 17.88
CA HIS A 36 -3.60 7.09 17.13
C HIS A 36 -2.46 7.66 17.99
N THR A 37 -2.68 7.83 19.30
CA THR A 37 -1.76 8.51 20.23
C THR A 37 -0.94 7.55 21.07
N ALA A 38 -1.12 6.25 20.94
CA ALA A 38 -0.30 5.25 21.63
C ALA A 38 1.14 5.24 21.09
N ALA A 39 2.11 4.82 21.90
CA ALA A 39 3.50 4.69 21.47
C ALA A 39 3.66 3.72 20.29
N GLU A 40 2.86 2.65 20.26
CA GLU A 40 2.77 1.66 19.19
C GLU A 40 1.77 2.09 18.07
N GLY A 41 1.23 3.31 18.13
CA GLY A 41 0.26 3.80 17.18
C GLY A 41 -0.98 2.89 17.07
N VAL A 42 -1.45 2.65 15.86
CA VAL A 42 -2.62 1.79 15.60
C VAL A 42 -2.38 0.31 15.93
N ALA A 43 -1.12 -0.14 16.02
CA ALA A 43 -0.80 -1.52 16.36
C ALA A 43 -1.29 -1.90 17.77
N ALA A 44 -1.30 -0.96 18.72
CA ALA A 44 -1.87 -1.17 20.04
C ALA A 44 -3.37 -1.52 20.00
N GLY A 45 -4.15 -0.81 19.16
CA GLY A 45 -5.57 -1.09 18.94
C GLY A 45 -5.80 -2.45 18.30
N ILE A 46 -4.97 -2.84 17.33
CA ILE A 46 -5.03 -4.15 16.67
C ILE A 46 -4.82 -5.27 17.70
N VAL A 47 -3.79 -5.17 18.54
CA VAL A 47 -3.54 -6.18 19.59
C VAL A 47 -4.67 -6.21 20.62
N GLN A 48 -5.15 -5.04 21.03
CA GLN A 48 -6.25 -4.95 21.98
C GLN A 48 -7.52 -5.61 21.46
N VAL A 49 -7.92 -5.35 20.22
CA VAL A 49 -9.14 -5.94 19.63
C VAL A 49 -8.97 -7.44 19.40
N LEU A 50 -7.77 -7.87 19.02
CA LEU A 50 -7.43 -9.28 18.82
C LEU A 50 -7.55 -10.08 20.12
N HIS A 51 -6.92 -9.63 21.22
CA HIS A 51 -7.05 -10.27 22.52
C HIS A 51 -8.51 -10.31 22.99
N LYS A 52 -9.23 -9.18 22.87
CA LYS A 52 -10.63 -9.12 23.29
C LYS A 52 -11.53 -10.10 22.52
N VAL A 53 -11.38 -10.23 21.19
CA VAL A 53 -12.21 -11.17 20.42
C VAL A 53 -11.84 -12.62 20.76
N MET A 54 -10.56 -12.90 20.99
CA MET A 54 -10.12 -14.24 21.41
C MET A 54 -10.65 -14.60 22.79
N ASP A 55 -10.56 -13.69 23.76
CA ASP A 55 -11.06 -13.90 25.14
C ASP A 55 -12.59 -14.07 25.14
N GLN A 56 -13.32 -13.18 24.45
CA GLN A 56 -14.78 -13.21 24.39
C GLN A 56 -15.34 -14.49 23.74
N CYS A 57 -14.63 -15.02 22.73
CA CYS A 57 -15.04 -16.20 21.99
C CYS A 57 -14.32 -17.49 22.45
N GLU A 58 -13.55 -17.43 23.53
CA GLU A 58 -12.76 -18.57 24.07
C GLU A 58 -11.83 -19.20 23.01
N ILE A 59 -11.26 -18.37 22.11
CA ILE A 59 -10.36 -18.79 21.04
C ILE A 59 -8.92 -18.85 21.57
N LYS A 60 -8.27 -19.98 21.39
CA LYS A 60 -6.84 -20.12 21.72
C LYS A 60 -5.95 -19.65 20.57
N PRO A 61 -4.74 -19.14 20.84
CA PRO A 61 -3.79 -18.71 19.80
C PRO A 61 -3.52 -19.78 18.72
N GLU A 62 -3.43 -21.05 19.12
CA GLU A 62 -3.21 -22.18 18.20
C GLU A 62 -4.42 -22.52 17.31
N ASP A 63 -5.58 -21.97 17.60
CA ASP A 63 -6.79 -22.15 16.80
C ASP A 63 -6.95 -21.08 15.70
N VAL A 64 -6.26 -19.98 15.82
CA VAL A 64 -6.23 -18.93 14.80
C VAL A 64 -5.35 -19.39 13.64
N ILE A 65 -5.95 -19.61 12.47
CA ILE A 65 -5.26 -20.10 11.27
C ILE A 65 -5.02 -19.02 10.21
N PHE A 66 -5.69 -17.88 10.34
CA PHE A 66 -5.59 -16.79 9.39
C PHE A 66 -5.98 -15.47 10.05
N ILE A 67 -5.19 -14.42 9.81
CA ILE A 67 -5.51 -13.06 10.20
C ILE A 67 -5.42 -12.17 8.97
N ALA A 68 -6.47 -11.43 8.67
CA ALA A 68 -6.48 -10.38 7.64
C ALA A 68 -6.74 -9.02 8.29
N HIS A 69 -6.01 -8.01 7.84
CA HIS A 69 -6.08 -6.66 8.37
C HIS A 69 -6.34 -5.68 7.23
N GLY A 70 -7.43 -4.92 7.33
CA GLY A 70 -7.72 -3.74 6.52
C GLY A 70 -7.15 -2.48 7.19
N THR A 71 -6.70 -1.51 6.40
CA THR A 71 -6.15 -0.26 6.93
C THR A 71 -6.48 0.93 6.04
N THR A 72 -6.84 2.05 6.67
CA THR A 72 -7.02 3.34 5.99
C THR A 72 -5.77 4.22 6.02
N GLN A 73 -4.67 3.76 6.63
CA GLN A 73 -3.47 4.58 6.87
C GLN A 73 -2.85 5.14 5.60
N ALA A 74 -2.71 4.32 4.54
CA ALA A 74 -2.16 4.77 3.27
C ALA A 74 -3.05 5.84 2.61
N THR A 75 -4.37 5.62 2.61
CA THR A 75 -5.34 6.57 2.09
C THR A 75 -5.31 7.89 2.87
N ASN A 76 -5.31 7.81 4.20
CA ASN A 76 -5.25 8.99 5.07
C ASN A 76 -3.93 9.76 4.89
N ALA A 77 -2.79 9.07 4.78
CA ALA A 77 -1.50 9.70 4.53
C ALA A 77 -1.53 10.55 3.24
N LEU A 78 -2.13 10.05 2.18
CA LEU A 78 -2.28 10.80 0.93
C LEU A 78 -3.25 11.98 1.08
N LEU A 79 -4.40 11.77 1.69
CA LEU A 79 -5.41 12.83 1.87
C LEU A 79 -4.91 13.96 2.77
N GLU A 80 -4.15 13.65 3.80
CA GLU A 80 -3.56 14.62 4.74
C GLU A 80 -2.28 15.28 4.21
N GLY A 81 -1.67 14.71 3.15
CA GLY A 81 -0.38 15.14 2.64
C GLY A 81 0.80 14.76 3.54
N ASP A 82 0.60 13.77 4.42
CA ASP A 82 1.62 13.21 5.29
C ASP A 82 2.44 12.15 4.56
N VAL A 83 3.22 12.61 3.60
CA VAL A 83 3.98 11.83 2.63
C VAL A 83 5.42 12.31 2.52
N ALA A 84 6.33 11.39 2.23
CA ALA A 84 7.74 11.71 2.03
C ALA A 84 7.99 12.31 0.64
N PRO A 85 8.86 13.34 0.50
CA PRO A 85 9.32 13.83 -0.80
C PRO A 85 10.09 12.75 -1.56
N VAL A 86 9.87 12.67 -2.87
CA VAL A 86 10.39 11.58 -3.71
C VAL A 86 11.42 12.07 -4.72
N GLY A 87 12.56 11.39 -4.79
CA GLY A 87 13.56 11.54 -5.84
C GLY A 87 13.36 10.52 -6.94
N ILE A 88 13.21 10.97 -8.19
CA ILE A 88 13.07 10.12 -9.36
C ILE A 88 14.42 10.04 -10.07
N ILE A 89 14.94 8.84 -10.21
CA ILE A 89 16.15 8.53 -10.98
C ILE A 89 15.68 7.99 -12.33
N THR A 90 15.72 8.85 -13.35
CA THR A 90 15.36 8.48 -14.70
C THR A 90 16.56 7.88 -15.41
N LEU A 91 16.39 6.69 -15.93
CA LEU A 91 17.41 5.94 -16.66
C LEU A 91 17.10 5.90 -18.16
N GLY A 92 18.14 5.93 -18.97
CA GLY A 92 18.01 5.78 -20.43
C GLY A 92 19.22 6.32 -21.16
N SER A 93 19.22 6.18 -22.49
CA SER A 93 20.30 6.69 -23.33
C SER A 93 19.77 7.28 -24.64
N GLY A 94 20.54 8.14 -25.28
CA GLY A 94 20.22 8.74 -26.57
C GLY A 94 18.84 9.44 -26.61
N LEU A 95 18.16 9.33 -27.75
CA LEU A 95 16.83 9.96 -27.95
C LEU A 95 15.77 9.39 -27.02
N GLN A 96 15.82 8.08 -26.74
CA GLN A 96 14.90 7.42 -25.83
C GLN A 96 15.10 7.95 -24.40
N GLY A 97 16.33 8.14 -23.96
CA GLY A 97 16.63 8.75 -22.65
C GLY A 97 16.08 10.17 -22.52
N ALA A 98 16.21 11.01 -23.56
CA ALA A 98 15.64 12.36 -23.57
C ALA A 98 14.10 12.33 -23.44
N LYS A 99 13.42 11.40 -24.14
CA LYS A 99 11.98 11.20 -23.99
C LYS A 99 11.61 10.72 -22.58
N SER A 100 12.35 9.74 -22.05
CA SER A 100 12.14 9.23 -20.69
C SER A 100 12.24 10.34 -19.66
N LYS A 101 13.22 11.25 -19.76
CA LYS A 101 13.33 12.42 -18.89
C LYS A 101 12.07 13.29 -18.93
N GLY A 102 11.52 13.55 -20.11
CA GLY A 102 10.25 14.30 -20.26
C GLY A 102 9.07 13.59 -19.60
N ASP A 103 8.95 12.28 -19.81
CA ASP A 103 7.85 11.48 -19.28
C ASP A 103 7.88 11.31 -17.74
N THR A 104 9.07 11.39 -17.13
CA THR A 104 9.26 11.19 -15.68
C THR A 104 9.37 12.49 -14.88
N THR A 105 9.56 13.64 -15.54
CA THR A 105 9.55 14.95 -14.86
C THR A 105 8.10 15.34 -14.56
N MET A 106 7.68 15.19 -13.31
CA MET A 106 6.29 15.35 -12.91
C MET A 106 6.00 16.66 -12.17
N GLY A 107 7.01 17.24 -11.50
CA GLY A 107 6.80 18.32 -10.55
C GLY A 107 6.02 17.85 -9.32
N ASP A 108 5.41 18.78 -8.63
CA ASP A 108 4.58 18.46 -7.47
C ASP A 108 3.25 17.84 -7.91
N ILE A 109 2.82 16.78 -7.23
CA ILE A 109 1.57 16.07 -7.49
C ILE A 109 0.56 16.51 -6.43
N GLU A 110 -0.55 17.11 -6.82
CA GLU A 110 -1.64 17.40 -5.90
C GLU A 110 -2.33 16.10 -5.50
N LEU A 111 -2.40 15.84 -4.20
CA LEU A 111 -3.00 14.63 -3.62
C LEU A 111 -4.45 14.86 -3.17
N SER A 112 -4.69 16.03 -2.59
CA SER A 112 -5.97 16.56 -2.17
C SER A 112 -5.88 18.09 -2.18
N GLU A 113 -6.96 18.80 -1.96
CA GLU A 113 -6.99 20.27 -2.01
C GLU A 113 -5.92 20.91 -1.12
N GLY A 114 -4.96 21.59 -1.77
CA GLY A 114 -3.83 22.25 -1.12
C GLY A 114 -2.75 21.32 -0.52
N LYS A 115 -2.81 20.02 -0.78
CA LYS A 115 -1.83 19.03 -0.31
C LYS A 115 -1.03 18.48 -1.48
N TYR A 116 0.28 18.60 -1.42
CA TYR A 116 1.16 18.27 -2.53
C TYR A 116 2.24 17.28 -2.12
N LEU A 117 2.42 16.26 -2.95
CA LEU A 117 3.59 15.37 -2.94
C LEU A 117 4.69 16.03 -3.76
N ARG A 118 5.80 16.36 -3.12
CA ARG A 118 6.97 16.93 -3.79
C ARG A 118 7.77 15.86 -4.50
N SER A 119 8.13 16.11 -5.75
CA SER A 119 9.00 15.23 -6.52
C SER A 119 10.14 15.95 -7.19
N TYR A 120 11.31 15.33 -7.17
CA TYR A 120 12.53 15.81 -7.80
C TYR A 120 12.98 14.80 -8.84
N ASN A 121 13.69 15.21 -9.88
CA ASN A 121 14.09 14.32 -10.96
C ASN A 121 15.56 14.53 -11.34
N GLU A 122 16.32 13.44 -11.40
CA GLU A 122 17.67 13.39 -11.96
C GLU A 122 17.75 12.33 -13.05
N TYR A 123 18.47 12.66 -14.11
CA TYR A 123 18.68 11.78 -15.25
C TYR A 123 20.06 11.13 -15.19
N VAL A 124 20.11 9.83 -15.45
CA VAL A 124 21.35 9.05 -15.53
C VAL A 124 21.40 8.38 -16.90
N ASP A 125 22.48 8.63 -17.65
CA ASP A 125 22.74 7.96 -18.92
C ASP A 125 23.19 6.52 -18.66
N THR A 126 22.44 5.55 -19.18
CA THR A 126 22.76 4.12 -19.02
C THR A 126 24.02 3.68 -19.77
N ASN A 127 24.55 4.51 -20.69
CA ASN A 127 25.82 4.32 -21.36
C ASN A 127 27.03 4.95 -20.60
N ALA A 128 26.80 5.51 -19.41
CA ALA A 128 27.88 6.08 -18.62
C ALA A 128 28.97 5.03 -18.31
N PRO A 129 30.26 5.35 -18.43
CA PRO A 129 31.35 4.40 -18.14
C PRO A 129 31.33 3.85 -16.70
N ASP A 130 30.87 4.67 -15.77
CA ASP A 130 30.62 4.31 -14.36
C ASP A 130 29.13 4.58 -14.04
N LEU A 131 28.28 3.60 -14.36
CA LEU A 131 26.85 3.70 -14.12
C LEU A 131 26.54 3.79 -12.62
N ASP A 132 27.16 2.95 -11.80
CA ASP A 132 26.95 2.93 -10.35
C ASP A 132 27.35 4.25 -9.69
N GLY A 133 28.49 4.82 -10.07
CA GLY A 133 28.91 6.14 -9.60
C GLY A 133 27.95 7.26 -10.02
N SER A 134 27.44 7.20 -11.24
CA SER A 134 26.44 8.15 -11.75
C SER A 134 25.12 8.06 -10.99
N ILE A 135 24.64 6.84 -10.69
CA ILE A 135 23.45 6.58 -9.87
C ILE A 135 23.65 7.17 -8.46
N ARG A 136 24.79 6.86 -7.81
CA ARG A 136 25.09 7.39 -6.46
C ARG A 136 25.16 8.91 -6.44
N ALA A 137 25.71 9.53 -7.47
CA ALA A 137 25.76 10.99 -7.59
C ALA A 137 24.35 11.58 -7.74
N ALA A 138 23.49 10.97 -8.57
CA ALA A 138 22.09 11.38 -8.72
C ALA A 138 21.31 11.27 -7.41
N ILE A 139 21.47 10.16 -6.67
CA ILE A 139 20.84 9.97 -5.35
C ILE A 139 21.23 11.08 -4.38
N ARG A 140 22.54 11.37 -4.25
CA ARG A 140 23.02 12.44 -3.35
C ARG A 140 22.45 13.80 -3.72
N LYS A 141 22.42 14.13 -5.00
CA LYS A 141 21.86 15.38 -5.49
C LYS A 141 20.35 15.49 -5.19
N LEU A 142 19.61 14.41 -5.31
CA LEU A 142 18.19 14.36 -4.94
C LEU A 142 17.99 14.50 -3.42
N GLN A 143 18.87 13.91 -2.60
CA GLN A 143 18.86 14.11 -1.14
C GLN A 143 19.13 15.57 -0.76
N GLU A 144 20.06 16.25 -1.43
CA GLU A 144 20.32 17.68 -1.23
C GLU A 144 19.12 18.56 -1.58
N GLN A 145 18.25 18.11 -2.51
CA GLN A 145 16.98 18.75 -2.85
C GLN A 145 15.87 18.45 -1.83
N GLY A 146 16.06 17.47 -0.95
CA GLY A 146 15.12 17.10 0.09
C GLY A 146 14.40 15.76 -0.13
N ALA A 147 14.78 14.97 -1.13
CA ALA A 147 14.21 13.64 -1.34
C ALA A 147 14.55 12.70 -0.17
N GLN A 148 13.55 11.96 0.30
CA GLN A 148 13.67 11.00 1.39
C GLN A 148 13.48 9.56 0.91
N THR A 149 12.77 9.37 -0.21
CA THR A 149 12.51 8.08 -0.85
C THR A 149 12.80 8.18 -2.34
N PHE A 150 13.04 7.04 -2.99
CA PHE A 150 13.54 7.05 -4.37
C PHE A 150 12.72 6.14 -5.30
N VAL A 151 12.65 6.55 -6.57
CA VAL A 151 12.00 5.80 -7.64
C VAL A 151 13.00 5.64 -8.78
N ALA A 152 13.24 4.41 -9.20
CA ALA A 152 13.93 4.10 -10.44
C ALA A 152 12.93 4.02 -11.58
N ALA A 153 13.19 4.74 -12.68
CA ALA A 153 12.27 4.81 -13.82
C ALA A 153 13.01 4.71 -15.16
N GLU A 154 12.74 3.66 -15.92
CA GLU A 154 13.27 3.43 -17.27
C GLU A 154 12.17 3.01 -18.24
N ALA A 155 12.26 3.50 -19.49
CA ALA A 155 11.42 2.97 -20.56
C ALA A 155 11.73 1.47 -20.77
N PHE A 156 10.73 0.66 -21.02
CA PHE A 156 10.88 -0.79 -21.28
C PHE A 156 11.46 -1.63 -20.11
N SER A 157 11.58 -1.06 -18.90
CA SER A 157 12.00 -1.84 -17.72
C SER A 157 11.05 -3.00 -17.36
N VAL A 158 9.87 -3.03 -17.97
CA VAL A 158 8.96 -4.18 -17.88
C VAL A 158 9.49 -5.42 -18.61
N ASP A 159 10.35 -5.22 -19.63
CA ASP A 159 11.00 -6.28 -20.42
C ASP A 159 12.40 -6.59 -19.88
N ASP A 160 13.16 -5.54 -19.50
CA ASP A 160 14.50 -5.67 -18.88
C ASP A 160 14.61 -4.73 -17.67
N PRO A 161 14.38 -5.23 -16.45
CA PRO A 161 14.39 -4.44 -15.22
C PRO A 161 15.77 -4.17 -14.64
N LYS A 162 16.86 -4.61 -15.30
CA LYS A 162 18.22 -4.65 -14.74
C LYS A 162 18.67 -3.31 -14.16
N ASN A 163 18.50 -2.22 -14.90
CA ASN A 163 18.99 -0.91 -14.48
C ASN A 163 18.13 -0.32 -13.34
N GLU A 164 16.80 -0.49 -13.38
CA GLU A 164 15.93 -0.07 -12.27
C GLU A 164 16.26 -0.84 -11.00
N ASN A 165 16.43 -2.17 -11.09
CA ASN A 165 16.80 -3.01 -9.95
C ASN A 165 18.16 -2.60 -9.38
N ARG A 166 19.14 -2.24 -10.25
CA ARG A 166 20.45 -1.76 -9.78
C ARG A 166 20.32 -0.46 -8.97
N VAL A 167 19.45 0.46 -9.35
CA VAL A 167 19.18 1.67 -8.56
C VAL A 167 18.60 1.31 -7.18
N VAL A 168 17.64 0.39 -7.12
CA VAL A 168 17.05 -0.06 -5.86
C VAL A 168 18.08 -0.71 -4.95
N GLU A 169 18.95 -1.56 -5.50
CA GLU A 169 20.07 -2.16 -4.76
C GLU A 169 21.02 -1.10 -4.17
N ILE A 170 21.42 -0.11 -5.00
CA ILE A 170 22.31 0.98 -4.54
C ILE A 170 21.62 1.83 -3.45
N CYS A 171 20.33 2.12 -3.58
CA CYS A 171 19.58 2.77 -2.51
C CYS A 171 19.61 1.93 -1.23
N GLY A 172 19.39 0.61 -1.33
CA GLY A 172 19.46 -0.31 -0.19
C GLY A 172 20.85 -0.33 0.47
N GLU A 173 21.93 -0.34 -0.31
CA GLU A 173 23.33 -0.22 0.19
C GLU A 173 23.55 1.11 0.94
N MET A 174 22.80 2.16 0.59
CA MET A 174 22.85 3.48 1.24
C MET A 174 21.84 3.62 2.39
N GLY A 175 21.05 2.58 2.70
CA GLY A 175 20.00 2.60 3.74
C GLY A 175 18.79 3.47 3.38
N LEU A 176 18.50 3.65 2.10
CA LEU A 176 17.46 4.53 1.58
C LEU A 176 16.29 3.70 1.01
N PRO A 177 15.02 4.06 1.33
CA PRO A 177 13.86 3.39 0.74
C PRO A 177 13.74 3.73 -0.74
N ALA A 178 13.55 2.71 -1.56
CA ALA A 178 13.41 2.87 -3.00
C ALA A 178 12.46 1.84 -3.61
N THR A 179 11.90 2.15 -4.76
CA THR A 179 11.07 1.25 -5.57
C THR A 179 11.39 1.40 -7.06
N ALA A 180 11.30 0.30 -7.79
CA ALA A 180 11.41 0.28 -9.24
C ALA A 180 10.03 0.37 -9.89
N THR A 181 9.90 1.12 -10.98
CA THR A 181 8.59 1.26 -11.65
C THR A 181 8.07 -0.08 -12.17
N ASN A 182 8.95 -0.97 -12.60
CA ASN A 182 8.62 -2.31 -13.08
C ASN A 182 8.03 -3.23 -11.99
N GLU A 183 8.34 -3.00 -10.70
CA GLU A 183 7.78 -3.77 -9.58
C GLU A 183 6.35 -3.32 -9.25
N ILE A 184 6.03 -2.07 -9.52
CA ILE A 184 4.70 -1.51 -9.26
C ILE A 184 3.71 -1.93 -10.33
N SER A 185 4.12 -1.92 -11.60
CA SER A 185 3.26 -2.32 -12.71
C SER A 185 4.07 -2.91 -13.87
N LYS A 186 3.55 -3.97 -14.47
CA LYS A 186 4.08 -4.57 -15.70
C LYS A 186 3.48 -3.97 -16.98
N LEU A 187 2.77 -2.84 -16.87
CA LEU A 187 2.19 -2.16 -18.01
C LEU A 187 3.18 -1.17 -18.64
N TYR A 188 3.13 -1.05 -19.95
CA TYR A 188 3.82 0.03 -20.67
C TYR A 188 3.20 1.39 -20.31
N GLY A 189 3.87 2.47 -20.67
CA GLY A 189 3.43 3.83 -20.33
C GLY A 189 4.20 4.39 -19.14
N LEU A 190 5.47 4.76 -19.40
CA LEU A 190 6.44 5.22 -18.41
C LEU A 190 5.88 6.31 -17.50
N LYS A 191 5.17 7.30 -18.03
CA LYS A 191 4.62 8.41 -17.25
C LYS A 191 3.66 7.96 -16.15
N ILE A 192 2.68 7.09 -16.46
CA ILE A 192 1.69 6.62 -15.48
C ILE A 192 2.36 5.65 -14.50
N ARG A 193 3.23 4.76 -14.99
CA ARG A 193 3.98 3.82 -14.16
C ARG A 193 4.87 4.55 -13.16
N THR A 194 5.60 5.58 -13.58
CA THR A 194 6.42 6.42 -12.70
C THR A 194 5.56 7.14 -11.67
N ARG A 195 4.44 7.73 -12.07
CA ARG A 195 3.51 8.38 -11.11
C ARG A 195 3.04 7.40 -10.04
N THR A 196 2.63 6.20 -10.45
CA THR A 196 2.21 5.16 -9.50
C THR A 196 3.34 4.80 -8.53
N ALA A 197 4.56 4.66 -9.03
CA ALA A 197 5.75 4.38 -8.20
C ALA A 197 6.10 5.55 -7.28
N VAL A 198 5.94 6.80 -7.71
CA VAL A 198 6.16 8.00 -6.88
C VAL A 198 5.17 8.05 -5.71
N ILE A 199 3.88 7.77 -5.97
CA ILE A 199 2.87 7.67 -4.91
C ILE A 199 3.23 6.52 -3.96
N ASN A 200 3.63 5.35 -4.48
CA ASN A 200 4.09 4.23 -3.65
C ASN A 200 5.26 4.64 -2.75
N ALA A 201 6.30 5.21 -3.32
CA ALA A 201 7.51 5.60 -2.59
C ALA A 201 7.21 6.64 -1.49
N SER A 202 6.28 7.57 -1.74
CA SER A 202 5.94 8.63 -0.79
C SER A 202 5.33 8.14 0.52
N ILE A 203 4.61 7.02 0.49
CA ILE A 203 3.99 6.42 1.68
C ILE A 203 4.81 5.29 2.31
N MET A 204 5.91 4.85 1.66
CA MET A 204 6.73 3.74 2.14
C MET A 204 7.21 3.91 3.59
N PRO A 205 7.80 5.05 4.02
CA PRO A 205 8.31 5.18 5.38
C PRO A 205 7.21 4.95 6.43
N LYS A 206 6.08 5.62 6.26
CA LYS A 206 4.94 5.53 7.20
C LYS A 206 4.35 4.11 7.27
N MET A 207 4.19 3.48 6.11
CA MET A 207 3.61 2.14 6.03
C MET A 207 4.58 1.05 6.51
N LEU A 208 5.89 1.26 6.35
CA LEU A 208 6.93 0.37 6.85
C LEU A 208 6.91 0.30 8.38
N ASP A 209 6.83 1.45 9.04
CA ASP A 209 6.76 1.54 10.49
C ASP A 209 5.50 0.85 11.03
N ALA A 210 4.34 1.19 10.47
CA ALA A 210 3.07 0.61 10.85
C ALA A 210 3.02 -0.92 10.67
N ALA A 211 3.48 -1.40 9.52
CA ALA A 211 3.51 -2.83 9.21
C ALA A 211 4.45 -3.59 10.17
N THR A 212 5.61 -3.01 10.48
CA THR A 212 6.59 -3.60 11.39
C THR A 212 6.06 -3.67 12.82
N MET A 213 5.44 -2.59 13.31
CA MET A 213 4.83 -2.56 14.64
C MET A 213 3.70 -3.57 14.77
N THR A 214 2.84 -3.68 13.77
CA THR A 214 1.71 -4.61 13.78
C THR A 214 2.20 -6.07 13.75
N ASP A 215 3.14 -6.41 12.87
CA ASP A 215 3.73 -7.76 12.78
C ASP A 215 4.39 -8.19 14.10
N GLN A 216 5.18 -7.29 14.70
CA GLN A 216 5.81 -7.55 16.00
C GLN A 216 4.79 -7.74 17.11
N SER A 217 3.73 -6.95 17.11
CA SER A 217 2.69 -7.02 18.14
C SER A 217 1.89 -8.33 18.07
N ILE A 218 1.60 -8.82 16.88
CA ILE A 218 0.93 -10.12 16.68
C ILE A 218 1.84 -11.28 17.12
N LYS A 219 3.14 -11.20 16.80
CA LYS A 219 4.12 -12.19 17.26
C LYS A 219 4.23 -12.22 18.78
N ASN A 220 4.19 -11.07 19.43
CA ASN A 220 4.22 -10.97 20.90
C ASN A 220 2.94 -11.52 21.56
N ALA A 221 1.85 -11.66 20.82
CA ALA A 221 0.60 -12.28 21.29
C ALA A 221 0.59 -13.82 21.15
N ASP A 222 1.74 -14.45 20.88
CA ASP A 222 1.93 -15.89 20.67
C ASP A 222 1.10 -16.47 19.50
N ILE A 223 0.62 -15.64 18.59
CA ILE A 223 -0.13 -16.06 17.43
C ILE A 223 0.85 -16.41 16.30
N LYS A 224 0.78 -17.67 15.85
CA LYS A 224 1.68 -18.21 14.82
C LYS A 224 1.19 -17.97 13.39
N SER A 225 -0.08 -17.63 13.23
CA SER A 225 -0.65 -17.34 11.92
C SER A 225 -0.02 -16.10 11.30
N PRO A 226 0.32 -16.13 10.01
CA PRO A 226 0.84 -14.95 9.33
C PRO A 226 -0.23 -13.85 9.29
N LEU A 227 0.21 -12.62 9.53
CA LEU A 227 -0.61 -11.44 9.26
C LEU A 227 -0.67 -11.20 7.77
N MET A 228 -1.88 -11.17 7.24
CA MET A 228 -2.16 -10.76 5.87
C MET A 228 -2.79 -9.37 5.87
N VAL A 229 -2.48 -8.57 4.87
CA VAL A 229 -3.02 -7.21 4.72
C VAL A 229 -3.90 -7.16 3.48
N MET A 230 -5.06 -6.54 3.61
CA MET A 230 -6.01 -6.38 2.51
C MET A 230 -5.46 -5.47 1.43
N ARG A 231 -5.75 -5.82 0.16
CA ARG A 231 -5.40 -5.03 -1.02
C ARG A 231 -6.63 -4.35 -1.60
N CYS A 232 -6.40 -3.28 -2.33
CA CYS A 232 -7.44 -2.53 -3.04
C CYS A 232 -8.18 -3.33 -4.12
N ASP A 233 -7.62 -4.44 -4.58
CA ASP A 233 -8.26 -5.35 -5.56
C ASP A 233 -9.06 -6.49 -4.90
N GLY A 234 -9.26 -6.44 -3.58
CA GLY A 234 -9.98 -7.47 -2.80
C GLY A 234 -9.13 -8.68 -2.43
N GLY A 235 -7.86 -8.75 -2.87
CA GLY A 235 -6.92 -9.77 -2.46
C GLY A 235 -6.26 -9.47 -1.11
N VAL A 236 -5.34 -10.34 -0.71
CA VAL A 236 -4.49 -10.15 0.47
C VAL A 236 -3.01 -10.24 0.08
N MET A 237 -2.14 -9.64 0.88
CA MET A 237 -0.70 -9.69 0.71
C MET A 237 0.00 -9.85 2.06
N THR A 238 1.26 -10.27 2.04
CA THR A 238 2.09 -10.38 3.23
C THR A 238 2.56 -9.01 3.71
N VAL A 239 3.00 -8.94 4.97
CA VAL A 239 3.62 -7.72 5.53
C VAL A 239 4.85 -7.30 4.72
N ASP A 240 5.63 -8.26 4.20
CA ASP A 240 6.80 -7.94 3.38
C ASP A 240 6.42 -7.29 2.03
N GLU A 241 5.30 -7.70 1.45
CA GLU A 241 4.75 -7.02 0.26
C GLU A 241 4.25 -5.61 0.59
N VAL A 242 3.67 -5.38 1.78
CA VAL A 242 3.30 -4.02 2.23
C VAL A 242 4.53 -3.12 2.31
N ARG A 243 5.67 -3.63 2.78
CA ARG A 243 6.91 -2.87 2.87
C ARG A 243 7.41 -2.38 1.51
N SER A 244 7.25 -3.18 0.47
CA SER A 244 7.69 -2.83 -0.90
C SER A 244 6.62 -2.11 -1.71
N ARG A 245 5.36 -2.51 -1.56
CA ARG A 245 4.22 -2.01 -2.35
C ARG A 245 3.06 -1.53 -1.49
N PRO A 246 3.26 -0.57 -0.57
CA PRO A 246 2.19 -0.07 0.30
C PRO A 246 1.03 0.57 -0.47
N ILE A 247 1.24 1.02 -1.70
CA ILE A 247 0.18 1.57 -2.55
C ILE A 247 -1.00 0.60 -2.74
N LEU A 248 -0.76 -0.71 -2.65
CA LEU A 248 -1.80 -1.73 -2.78
C LEU A 248 -2.80 -1.73 -1.60
N THR A 249 -2.50 -1.03 -0.50
CA THR A 249 -3.43 -0.89 0.63
C THR A 249 -4.38 0.31 0.52
N ILE A 250 -4.18 1.18 -0.49
CA ILE A 250 -5.07 2.32 -0.73
C ILE A 250 -6.46 1.78 -1.09
N LEU A 251 -7.52 2.31 -0.44
CA LEU A 251 -8.90 1.86 -0.63
C LEU A 251 -9.13 0.36 -0.30
N SER A 252 -8.28 -0.24 0.55
CA SER A 252 -8.44 -1.65 0.93
C SER A 252 -9.65 -1.90 1.85
N GLY A 253 -10.09 -0.92 2.63
CA GLY A 253 -11.32 -1.00 3.43
C GLY A 253 -12.55 -1.21 2.57
N PRO A 254 -12.88 -0.28 1.64
CA PRO A 254 -13.97 -0.45 0.69
C PRO A 254 -13.91 -1.76 -0.09
N ALA A 255 -12.72 -2.14 -0.56
CA ALA A 255 -12.52 -3.40 -1.27
C ALA A 255 -12.84 -4.63 -0.41
N ALA A 256 -12.47 -4.61 0.88
CA ALA A 256 -12.78 -5.67 1.84
C ALA A 256 -14.30 -5.76 2.10
N GLY A 257 -14.98 -4.62 2.28
CA GLY A 257 -16.42 -4.55 2.49
C GLY A 257 -17.19 -5.15 1.33
N VAL A 258 -16.84 -4.77 0.10
CA VAL A 258 -17.49 -5.31 -1.11
C VAL A 258 -17.21 -6.81 -1.29
N ALA A 259 -15.96 -7.24 -1.07
CA ALA A 259 -15.61 -8.66 -1.14
C ALA A 259 -16.38 -9.48 -0.09
N GLY A 260 -16.51 -8.95 1.14
CA GLY A 260 -17.30 -9.54 2.21
C GLY A 260 -18.79 -9.66 1.86
N ALA A 261 -19.38 -8.58 1.31
CA ALA A 261 -20.78 -8.57 0.89
C ALA A 261 -21.06 -9.60 -0.21
N LEU A 262 -20.18 -9.70 -1.21
CA LEU A 262 -20.29 -10.72 -2.27
C LEU A 262 -20.24 -12.14 -1.73
N MET A 263 -19.29 -12.42 -0.82
CA MET A 263 -19.09 -13.77 -0.28
C MET A 263 -20.19 -14.16 0.69
N TYR A 264 -20.63 -13.23 1.54
CA TYR A 264 -21.57 -13.51 2.64
C TYR A 264 -23.02 -13.45 2.17
N GLU A 265 -23.41 -12.38 1.47
CA GLU A 265 -24.78 -12.16 0.99
C GLU A 265 -25.06 -12.84 -0.35
N LYS A 266 -24.02 -13.30 -1.06
CA LYS A 266 -24.11 -13.92 -2.39
C LYS A 266 -24.90 -13.08 -3.39
N LEU A 267 -24.74 -11.75 -3.29
CA LEU A 267 -25.40 -10.79 -4.16
C LEU A 267 -24.92 -10.95 -5.60
N THR A 268 -25.86 -10.98 -6.54
CA THR A 268 -25.56 -10.95 -7.98
C THR A 268 -25.63 -9.53 -8.55
N ASP A 269 -26.56 -8.72 -8.06
CA ASP A 269 -26.79 -7.35 -8.51
C ASP A 269 -27.18 -6.47 -7.33
N GLY A 270 -26.57 -5.29 -7.20
CA GLY A 270 -26.90 -4.38 -6.13
C GLY A 270 -25.90 -3.25 -5.93
N LEU A 271 -26.25 -2.38 -5.01
CA LEU A 271 -25.38 -1.32 -4.52
C LEU A 271 -24.97 -1.65 -3.09
N PHE A 272 -23.67 -1.55 -2.83
CA PHE A 272 -23.10 -1.68 -1.50
C PHE A 272 -22.77 -0.29 -0.96
N PHE A 273 -23.21 0.00 0.26
CA PHE A 273 -22.92 1.24 0.97
C PHE A 273 -22.21 0.91 2.27
N GLU A 274 -21.02 1.46 2.47
CA GLU A 274 -20.32 1.44 3.74
C GLU A 274 -20.30 2.84 4.33
N VAL A 275 -21.03 3.03 5.41
CA VAL A 275 -21.18 4.33 6.08
C VAL A 275 -20.28 4.38 7.30
N GLY A 276 -19.12 5.05 7.17
CA GLY A 276 -18.17 5.29 8.23
C GLY A 276 -18.44 6.57 9.03
N GLY A 277 -17.56 6.90 9.96
CA GLY A 277 -17.66 8.13 10.77
C GLY A 277 -17.30 9.41 9.99
N THR A 278 -16.52 9.29 8.92
CA THR A 278 -15.96 10.41 8.14
C THR A 278 -16.30 10.35 6.65
N SER A 279 -16.55 9.15 6.12
CA SER A 279 -16.81 8.94 4.69
C SER A 279 -17.89 7.88 4.48
N THR A 280 -18.43 7.86 3.27
CA THR A 280 -19.32 6.80 2.80
C THR A 280 -18.76 6.27 1.49
N ASP A 281 -18.52 4.97 1.45
CA ASP A 281 -18.07 4.28 0.26
C ASP A 281 -19.26 3.62 -0.44
N ILE A 282 -19.30 3.73 -1.76
CA ILE A 282 -20.42 3.21 -2.58
C ILE A 282 -19.81 2.37 -3.68
N SER A 283 -20.25 1.13 -3.78
CA SER A 283 -19.80 0.19 -4.81
C SER A 283 -20.97 -0.47 -5.51
N CYS A 284 -20.77 -0.85 -6.76
CA CYS A 284 -21.79 -1.52 -7.57
C CYS A 284 -21.37 -2.95 -7.91
N VAL A 285 -22.25 -3.89 -7.63
CA VAL A 285 -22.12 -5.29 -8.01
C VAL A 285 -23.10 -5.57 -9.17
N LYS A 286 -22.59 -6.15 -10.26
CA LYS A 286 -23.39 -6.55 -11.40
C LYS A 286 -22.94 -7.92 -11.90
N ASP A 287 -23.91 -8.81 -12.13
CA ASP A 287 -23.65 -10.20 -12.57
C ASP A 287 -22.67 -10.95 -11.63
N GLY A 288 -22.75 -10.71 -10.32
CA GLY A 288 -21.85 -11.28 -9.31
C GLY A 288 -20.40 -10.78 -9.39
N LYS A 289 -20.17 -9.63 -10.04
CA LYS A 289 -18.83 -9.02 -10.23
C LYS A 289 -18.83 -7.58 -9.76
N VAL A 290 -17.73 -7.19 -9.14
CA VAL A 290 -17.41 -5.78 -8.84
C VAL A 290 -16.67 -5.18 -10.03
N MET A 291 -16.90 -3.91 -10.32
CA MET A 291 -16.11 -3.20 -11.31
C MET A 291 -14.69 -3.01 -10.80
N ILE A 292 -13.72 -3.28 -11.67
CA ILE A 292 -12.31 -3.00 -11.41
C ILE A 292 -11.95 -1.79 -12.26
N LYS A 293 -11.45 -0.75 -11.59
CA LYS A 293 -10.93 0.46 -12.25
C LYS A 293 -9.49 0.73 -11.84
N TYR A 294 -8.81 1.54 -12.63
CA TYR A 294 -7.56 2.14 -12.16
C TYR A 294 -7.89 3.26 -11.18
N ALA A 295 -7.36 3.13 -9.95
CA ALA A 295 -7.53 4.15 -8.93
C ALA A 295 -6.93 5.50 -9.37
N GLU A 296 -7.59 6.58 -8.99
CA GLU A 296 -7.09 7.93 -9.16
C GLU A 296 -6.69 8.50 -7.79
N VAL A 297 -5.55 9.17 -7.75
CA VAL A 297 -5.06 9.88 -6.56
C VAL A 297 -4.90 11.34 -6.92
N GLY A 298 -5.62 12.23 -6.24
CA GLY A 298 -5.65 13.66 -6.57
C GLY A 298 -6.11 13.96 -8.02
N GLY A 299 -7.03 13.16 -8.56
CA GLY A 299 -7.46 13.26 -9.96
C GLY A 299 -6.45 12.75 -10.99
N HIS A 300 -5.37 12.14 -10.52
CA HIS A 300 -4.33 11.57 -11.39
C HIS A 300 -4.47 10.06 -11.53
N LYS A 301 -4.55 9.58 -12.78
CA LYS A 301 -4.58 8.13 -13.08
C LYS A 301 -3.32 7.42 -12.60
N THR A 302 -3.50 6.26 -12.01
CA THR A 302 -2.44 5.32 -11.62
C THR A 302 -2.62 3.99 -12.34
N TYR A 303 -1.64 3.08 -12.20
CA TYR A 303 -1.78 1.67 -12.61
C TYR A 303 -2.14 0.77 -11.42
N LEU A 304 -2.87 1.31 -10.46
CA LEU A 304 -3.39 0.59 -9.32
C LEU A 304 -4.81 0.11 -9.61
N ASN A 305 -5.03 -1.20 -9.69
CA ASN A 305 -6.38 -1.76 -9.81
C ASN A 305 -7.08 -1.66 -8.45
N SER A 306 -8.28 -1.09 -8.44
CA SER A 306 -9.13 -1.00 -7.26
C SER A 306 -10.51 -1.55 -7.56
N LEU A 307 -11.13 -2.19 -6.59
CA LEU A 307 -12.57 -2.47 -6.60
C LEU A 307 -13.33 -1.16 -6.36
N ASP A 308 -14.33 -0.89 -7.21
CA ASP A 308 -15.09 0.37 -7.19
C ASP A 308 -16.60 0.11 -7.18
#